data_c6aea5e7e25e08a06b1c9d30b5792ef3
#
_entry.id   c6aea5e7e25e08a06b1c9d30b5792ef3
#
_cell.length_a   1.000
_cell.length_b   1.000
_cell.length_c   1.000
_cell.angle_alpha   90.00
_cell.angle_beta   90.00
_cell.angle_gamma   90.00
#
_symmetry.space_group_name_H-M   'P 1'
#
loop_
_entity.id
_entity.type
_entity.pdbx_description
1 polymer ?
#
loop_
_entity_poly.entity_id
_entity_poly.type
_entity_poly.pdbx_seq_one_letter_code
_entity_poly.pdbx_strand_id
1 'polypeptide(L)'
;AMVQAVVLSADRKPTDAVKSGSDENVCGNCPLRKSICYVNLVPWNKVYKSYQDGKVPFITKEVLERAKSKHQKLRITAYGDPAAVPFDVWNNLLDYFKNHTGYTHQWRNLDDRWASRLMASVETVEGFEQAKEAGWSTFRVRVDGEPIMNGEIECPNIRNKSIKCEWCQLCNGNSNQQRHITV
;
A
#
# COMPACT_ATOMS: atom_id res chain seq x y z
N ALA A 1 1.46 3.51 -17.21
CA ALA A 1 2.44 3.08 -16.19
C ALA A 1 1.94 3.41 -14.80
N MET A 2 2.33 2.61 -13.80
CA MET A 2 2.00 2.84 -12.39
C MET A 2 3.21 3.44 -11.69
N VAL A 3 3.05 4.62 -11.13
CA VAL A 3 4.03 5.25 -10.23
C VAL A 3 3.97 4.53 -8.89
N GLN A 4 5.11 4.36 -8.24
CA GLN A 4 5.18 3.73 -6.92
C GLN A 4 5.70 4.76 -5.90
N ALA A 5 4.92 5.03 -4.87
CA ALA A 5 5.39 5.74 -3.70
C ALA A 5 6.03 4.75 -2.72
N VAL A 6 6.93 5.25 -1.89
CA VAL A 6 7.54 4.50 -0.78
C VAL A 6 7.68 5.42 0.42
N VAL A 7 7.56 4.84 1.62
CA VAL A 7 7.87 5.53 2.87
C VAL A 7 9.19 4.97 3.39
N LEU A 8 10.16 5.84 3.59
CA LEU A 8 11.50 5.48 4.05
C LEU A 8 11.82 6.20 5.36
N SER A 9 12.57 5.53 6.24
CA SER A 9 13.20 6.21 7.36
C SER A 9 14.24 7.21 6.84
N ALA A 10 14.32 8.39 7.43
CA ALA A 10 15.26 9.41 6.99
C ALA A 10 16.73 9.08 7.33
N ASP A 11 16.93 8.31 8.40
CA ASP A 11 18.24 8.05 9.02
C ASP A 11 18.79 6.65 8.74
N ARG A 12 17.98 5.74 8.16
CA ARG A 12 18.37 4.33 8.03
C ARG A 12 17.82 3.69 6.76
N LYS A 13 18.69 3.00 6.04
CA LYS A 13 18.25 2.27 4.83
C LYS A 13 17.35 1.09 5.19
N PRO A 14 16.42 0.71 4.31
CA PRO A 14 15.41 -0.32 4.57
C PRO A 14 15.93 -1.64 5.15
N THR A 15 17.01 -2.21 4.60
CA THR A 15 17.57 -3.47 5.12
C THR A 15 18.10 -3.37 6.54
N ASP A 16 18.67 -2.23 6.92
CA ASP A 16 19.22 -2.02 8.26
C ASP A 16 18.08 -1.68 9.25
N ALA A 17 17.06 -0.95 8.78
CA ALA A 17 15.86 -0.69 9.56
C ALA A 17 15.17 -2.01 9.95
N VAL A 18 14.95 -2.92 9.01
CA VAL A 18 14.36 -4.24 9.26
C VAL A 18 15.22 -5.07 10.21
N LYS A 19 16.55 -5.11 10.02
CA LYS A 19 17.46 -5.87 10.89
C LYS A 19 17.44 -5.38 12.34
N SER A 20 17.40 -4.07 12.54
CA SER A 20 17.37 -3.45 13.88
C SER A 20 15.97 -3.37 14.49
N GLY A 21 14.91 -3.57 13.70
CA GLY A 21 13.52 -3.38 14.10
C GLY A 21 13.04 -1.93 14.07
N SER A 22 13.88 -0.97 13.67
CA SER A 22 13.49 0.44 13.54
C SER A 22 12.59 0.72 12.33
N ASP A 23 12.35 -0.29 11.47
CA ASP A 23 11.33 -0.24 10.41
C ASP A 23 9.91 -0.03 10.96
N GLU A 24 9.70 -0.14 12.27
CA GLU A 24 8.46 0.24 12.94
C GLU A 24 8.06 1.69 12.65
N ASN A 25 9.02 2.58 12.51
CA ASN A 25 8.78 3.98 12.17
C ASN A 25 8.04 4.18 10.84
N VAL A 26 8.16 3.23 9.93
CA VAL A 26 7.55 3.32 8.58
C VAL A 26 6.53 2.22 8.30
N CYS A 27 6.54 1.12 9.07
CA CYS A 27 5.63 -0.01 8.89
C CYS A 27 4.61 -0.16 10.03
N GLY A 28 4.79 0.58 11.14
CA GLY A 28 3.94 0.46 12.32
C GLY A 28 3.92 -0.96 12.88
N ASN A 29 2.78 -1.37 13.43
CA ASN A 29 2.55 -2.71 14.00
C ASN A 29 2.17 -3.76 12.95
N CYS A 30 2.70 -3.67 11.72
CA CYS A 30 2.43 -4.67 10.69
C CYS A 30 2.86 -6.07 11.16
N PRO A 31 1.97 -7.08 11.20
CA PRO A 31 2.28 -8.42 11.69
C PRO A 31 3.24 -9.19 10.77
N LEU A 32 3.35 -8.77 9.51
CA LEU A 32 4.24 -9.41 8.53
C LEU A 32 5.70 -8.98 8.67
N ARG A 33 5.99 -7.96 9.50
CA ARG A 33 7.36 -7.49 9.75
C ARG A 33 8.24 -8.62 10.27
N LYS A 34 9.48 -8.66 9.80
CA LYS A 34 10.52 -9.60 10.24
C LYS A 34 10.24 -11.09 9.98
N SER A 35 9.10 -11.45 9.41
CA SER A 35 8.72 -12.85 9.18
C SER A 35 8.47 -13.13 7.71
N ILE A 36 7.29 -12.83 7.22
CA ILE A 36 6.81 -13.19 5.89
C ILE A 36 6.57 -11.98 4.96
N CYS A 37 7.12 -10.81 5.30
CA CYS A 37 7.01 -9.65 4.44
C CYS A 37 7.63 -9.94 3.07
N TYR A 38 6.80 -9.92 2.03
CA TYR A 38 7.20 -10.22 0.65
C TYR A 38 7.94 -9.07 -0.07
N VAL A 39 8.10 -7.92 0.58
CA VAL A 39 8.72 -6.75 -0.04
C VAL A 39 10.21 -6.97 -0.27
N ASN A 40 10.64 -6.93 -1.53
CA ASN A 40 12.05 -6.91 -1.85
C ASN A 40 12.65 -5.55 -1.50
N LEU A 41 13.57 -5.52 -0.53
CA LEU A 41 14.17 -4.30 -0.01
C LEU A 41 15.31 -3.73 -0.88
N VAL A 42 15.89 -4.53 -1.78
CA VAL A 42 17.06 -4.12 -2.59
C VAL A 42 16.79 -2.88 -3.44
N PRO A 43 15.67 -2.75 -4.18
CA PRO A 43 15.36 -1.54 -4.92
C PRO A 43 15.26 -0.30 -4.01
N TRP A 44 14.68 -0.45 -2.83
CA TRP A 44 14.44 0.65 -1.90
C TRP A 44 15.71 1.13 -1.20
N ASN A 45 16.70 0.24 -0.99
CA ASN A 45 18.04 0.65 -0.57
C ASN A 45 18.70 1.58 -1.60
N LYS A 46 18.49 1.33 -2.89
CA LYS A 46 19.02 2.20 -3.97
C LYS A 46 18.31 3.56 -3.95
N VAL A 47 16.99 3.58 -3.76
CA VAL A 47 16.23 4.83 -3.62
C VAL A 47 16.71 5.62 -2.41
N TYR A 48 16.89 4.96 -1.25
CA TYR A 48 17.44 5.58 -0.05
C TYR A 48 18.82 6.19 -0.30
N LYS A 49 19.72 5.44 -0.94
CA LYS A 49 21.04 5.98 -1.29
C LYS A 49 20.93 7.22 -2.20
N SER A 50 20.07 7.20 -3.21
CA SER A 50 19.86 8.36 -4.08
C SER A 50 19.32 9.56 -3.30
N TYR A 51 18.47 9.35 -2.31
CA TYR A 51 18.00 10.39 -1.41
C TYR A 51 19.15 10.97 -0.58
N GLN A 52 19.96 10.13 0.06
CA GLN A 52 21.13 10.57 0.85
C GLN A 52 22.17 11.33 0.01
N ASP A 53 22.33 10.92 -1.25
CA ASP A 53 23.21 11.60 -2.21
C ASP A 53 22.61 12.93 -2.76
N GLY A 54 21.42 13.35 -2.30
CA GLY A 54 20.72 14.55 -2.79
C GLY A 54 20.26 14.46 -4.25
N LYS A 55 20.15 13.23 -4.81
CA LYS A 55 19.79 13.00 -6.21
C LYS A 55 18.28 12.84 -6.45
N VAL A 56 17.47 12.75 -5.38
CA VAL A 56 16.01 12.70 -5.47
C VAL A 56 15.47 14.12 -5.41
N PRO A 57 14.92 14.64 -6.52
CA PRO A 57 14.38 15.99 -6.53
C PRO A 57 13.06 16.03 -5.74
N PHE A 58 12.71 17.20 -5.23
CA PHE A 58 11.37 17.44 -4.73
C PHE A 58 10.36 17.30 -5.87
N ILE A 59 9.20 16.75 -5.56
CA ILE A 59 8.12 16.68 -6.53
C ILE A 59 7.57 18.10 -6.76
N THR A 60 7.51 18.51 -8.03
CA THR A 60 6.99 19.82 -8.41
C THR A 60 5.59 19.70 -8.99
N LYS A 61 4.86 20.82 -9.04
CA LYS A 61 3.53 20.86 -9.63
C LYS A 61 3.55 20.41 -11.10
N GLU A 62 4.58 20.78 -11.84
CA GLU A 62 4.74 20.40 -13.27
C GLU A 62 4.88 18.88 -13.43
N VAL A 63 5.60 18.22 -12.51
CA VAL A 63 5.73 16.75 -12.50
C VAL A 63 4.37 16.10 -12.23
N LEU A 64 3.59 16.64 -11.30
CA LEU A 64 2.25 16.14 -10.97
C LEU A 64 1.26 16.38 -12.11
N GLU A 65 1.23 17.56 -12.71
CA GLU A 65 0.39 17.84 -13.90
C GLU A 65 0.74 16.93 -15.08
N ARG A 66 2.02 16.61 -15.25
CA ARG A 66 2.45 15.63 -16.25
C ARG A 66 1.96 14.21 -15.94
N ALA A 67 1.92 13.82 -14.66
CA ALA A 67 1.34 12.53 -14.26
C ALA A 67 -0.16 12.49 -14.59
N LYS A 68 -0.87 13.56 -14.29
CA LYS A 68 -2.29 13.75 -14.59
C LYS A 68 -2.58 13.69 -16.09
N SER A 69 -1.85 14.44 -16.90
CA SER A 69 -2.02 14.46 -18.38
C SER A 69 -1.75 13.09 -19.01
N LYS A 70 -0.88 12.28 -18.41
CA LYS A 70 -0.57 10.92 -18.86
C LYS A 70 -1.50 9.86 -18.27
N HIS A 71 -2.51 10.26 -17.50
CA HIS A 71 -3.42 9.35 -16.80
C HIS A 71 -2.68 8.26 -16.03
N GLN A 72 -1.59 8.64 -15.36
CA GLN A 72 -0.82 7.70 -14.55
C GLN A 72 -1.64 7.23 -13.35
N LYS A 73 -1.28 6.09 -12.82
CA LYS A 73 -1.86 5.47 -11.63
C LYS A 73 -0.81 5.41 -10.53
N LEU A 74 -1.24 5.45 -9.28
CA LEU A 74 -0.36 5.44 -8.13
C LEU A 74 -0.51 4.14 -7.33
N ARG A 75 0.61 3.52 -6.95
CA ARG A 75 0.63 2.61 -5.81
C ARG A 75 1.03 3.41 -4.58
N ILE A 76 0.08 3.56 -3.67
CA ILE A 76 0.34 4.17 -2.37
C ILE A 76 1.13 3.16 -1.56
N THR A 77 2.38 3.41 -1.36
CA THR A 77 3.42 2.61 -0.72
C THR A 77 3.66 1.22 -1.35
N ALA A 78 4.84 1.09 -1.95
CA ALA A 78 5.41 -0.19 -2.33
C ALA A 78 6.34 -0.75 -1.23
N TYR A 79 6.71 0.09 -0.26
CA TYR A 79 7.39 -0.23 0.99
C TYR A 79 6.98 0.80 2.05
N GLY A 80 6.81 0.37 3.28
CA GLY A 80 6.27 1.14 4.39
C GLY A 80 4.74 1.18 4.38
N ASP A 81 4.15 1.61 5.47
CA ASP A 81 2.69 1.74 5.62
C ASP A 81 2.27 3.20 5.31
N PRO A 82 1.19 3.42 4.57
CA PRO A 82 0.68 4.77 4.29
C PRO A 82 0.41 5.60 5.55
N ALA A 83 0.01 4.95 6.64
CA ALA A 83 -0.30 5.62 7.91
C ALA A 83 0.91 6.33 8.55
N ALA A 84 2.13 6.04 8.11
CA ALA A 84 3.33 6.76 8.55
C ALA A 84 3.43 8.19 7.96
N VAL A 85 2.51 8.56 7.06
CA VAL A 85 2.44 9.89 6.43
C VAL A 85 1.02 10.45 6.63
N PRO A 86 0.86 11.74 6.93
CA PRO A 86 -0.47 12.33 7.14
C PRO A 86 -1.42 12.11 5.94
N PHE A 87 -2.71 11.86 6.24
CA PHE A 87 -3.73 11.60 5.22
C PHE A 87 -3.77 12.64 4.11
N ASP A 88 -3.70 13.92 4.48
CA ASP A 88 -3.83 15.03 3.52
C ASP A 88 -2.71 15.04 2.47
N VAL A 89 -1.52 14.53 2.81
CA VAL A 89 -0.43 14.39 1.83
C VAL A 89 -0.83 13.41 0.73
N TRP A 90 -1.39 12.26 1.11
CA TRP A 90 -1.87 11.28 0.15
C TRP A 90 -3.09 11.79 -0.63
N ASN A 91 -4.07 12.38 0.06
CA ASN A 91 -5.29 12.84 -0.56
C ASN A 91 -5.01 13.92 -1.63
N ASN A 92 -4.16 14.90 -1.31
CA ASN A 92 -3.75 15.93 -2.25
C ASN A 92 -2.95 15.36 -3.44
N LEU A 93 -2.12 14.34 -3.19
CA LEU A 93 -1.36 13.68 -4.25
C LEU A 93 -2.28 12.92 -5.22
N LEU A 94 -3.33 12.27 -4.69
CA LEU A 94 -4.25 11.46 -5.49
C LEU A 94 -5.03 12.25 -6.55
N ASP A 95 -5.21 13.55 -6.38
CA ASP A 95 -5.88 14.42 -7.37
C ASP A 95 -5.16 14.49 -8.72
N TYR A 96 -3.88 14.09 -8.74
CA TYR A 96 -3.05 14.05 -9.94
C TYR A 96 -2.98 12.67 -10.61
N PHE A 97 -3.61 11.66 -10.03
CA PHE A 97 -3.57 10.31 -10.57
C PHE A 97 -4.96 9.81 -10.96
N LYS A 98 -5.04 9.12 -12.09
CA LYS A 98 -6.31 8.60 -12.61
C LYS A 98 -6.95 7.58 -11.65
N ASN A 99 -6.13 6.81 -10.97
CA ASN A 99 -6.55 5.80 -9.99
C ASN A 99 -5.33 5.36 -9.14
N HIS A 100 -5.60 4.60 -8.09
CA HIS A 100 -4.56 4.15 -7.17
C HIS A 100 -4.81 2.74 -6.66
N THR A 101 -3.81 2.17 -5.99
CA THR A 101 -3.92 0.99 -5.13
C THR A 101 -3.15 1.25 -3.84
N GLY A 102 -3.60 0.72 -2.73
CA GLY A 102 -2.90 0.86 -1.45
C GLY A 102 -3.53 0.04 -0.34
N TYR A 103 -2.73 -0.31 0.63
CA TYR A 103 -3.10 -1.12 1.80
C TYR A 103 -2.49 -0.53 3.06
N THR A 104 -3.15 -0.74 4.20
CA THR A 104 -2.60 -0.41 5.52
C THR A 104 -2.89 -1.50 6.53
N HIS A 105 -1.91 -1.85 7.35
CA HIS A 105 -2.12 -2.70 8.53
C HIS A 105 -2.58 -1.89 9.77
N GLN A 106 -2.51 -0.55 9.66
CA GLN A 106 -2.86 0.34 10.77
C GLN A 106 -4.35 0.72 10.80
N TRP A 107 -5.19 0.12 9.96
CA TRP A 107 -6.58 0.47 9.72
C TRP A 107 -7.44 0.61 11.00
N ARG A 108 -7.11 -0.14 12.07
CA ARG A 108 -7.82 -0.05 13.37
C ARG A 108 -7.64 1.29 14.09
N ASN A 109 -6.59 2.02 13.76
CA ASN A 109 -6.21 3.27 14.40
C ASN A 109 -6.44 4.50 13.49
N LEU A 110 -7.04 4.29 12.33
CA LEU A 110 -7.27 5.34 11.33
C LEU A 110 -8.75 5.71 11.28
N ASP A 111 -9.03 6.96 10.95
CA ASP A 111 -10.39 7.45 10.75
C ASP A 111 -10.97 6.99 9.40
N ASP A 112 -12.30 7.16 9.23
CA ASP A 112 -13.06 6.68 8.07
C ASP A 112 -12.60 7.25 6.73
N ARG A 113 -11.93 8.40 6.72
CA ARG A 113 -11.41 9.01 5.50
C ARG A 113 -10.43 8.08 4.78
N TRP A 114 -9.64 7.33 5.54
CA TRP A 114 -8.65 6.40 5.01
C TRP A 114 -9.29 5.23 4.27
N ALA A 115 -10.43 4.73 4.74
CA ALA A 115 -11.15 3.62 4.10
C ALA A 115 -11.56 3.95 2.66
N SER A 116 -11.79 5.23 2.35
CA SER A 116 -12.09 5.68 0.99
C SER A 116 -10.91 5.53 0.02
N ARG A 117 -9.68 5.41 0.54
CA ARG A 117 -8.43 5.43 -0.24
C ARG A 117 -7.63 4.14 -0.15
N LEU A 118 -7.76 3.39 0.94
CA LEU A 118 -6.93 2.22 1.23
C LEU A 118 -7.79 0.99 1.54
N MET A 119 -7.19 -0.18 1.31
CA MET A 119 -7.71 -1.45 1.83
C MET A 119 -7.16 -1.70 3.23
N ALA A 120 -7.96 -2.25 4.13
CA ALA A 120 -7.46 -2.86 5.35
C ALA A 120 -6.68 -4.14 4.99
N SER A 121 -5.40 -4.19 5.29
CA SER A 121 -4.61 -5.43 5.19
C SER A 121 -4.85 -6.28 6.42
N VAL A 122 -5.25 -7.54 6.22
CA VAL A 122 -5.61 -8.48 7.27
C VAL A 122 -5.05 -9.86 6.96
N GLU A 123 -4.75 -10.66 8.00
CA GLU A 123 -4.15 -11.99 7.87
C GLU A 123 -5.07 -13.10 8.42
N THR A 124 -6.12 -12.74 9.14
CA THR A 124 -7.03 -13.70 9.77
C THR A 124 -8.48 -13.47 9.36
N VAL A 125 -9.32 -14.50 9.54
CA VAL A 125 -10.77 -14.40 9.31
C VAL A 125 -11.40 -13.39 10.25
N GLU A 126 -10.98 -13.38 11.54
CA GLU A 126 -11.47 -12.37 12.49
C GLU A 126 -11.11 -10.95 12.06
N GLY A 127 -9.87 -10.74 11.59
CA GLY A 127 -9.43 -9.44 11.08
C GLY A 127 -10.24 -9.00 9.85
N PHE A 128 -10.58 -9.95 8.97
CA PHE A 128 -11.46 -9.73 7.83
C PHE A 128 -12.85 -9.25 8.26
N GLU A 129 -13.51 -9.98 9.17
CA GLU A 129 -14.87 -9.63 9.62
C GLU A 129 -14.86 -8.28 10.37
N GLN A 130 -13.90 -8.04 11.26
CA GLN A 130 -13.77 -6.77 11.96
C GLN A 130 -13.59 -5.58 11.00
N ALA A 131 -12.72 -5.72 10.00
CA ALA A 131 -12.50 -4.66 9.03
C ALA A 131 -13.73 -4.39 8.17
N LYS A 132 -14.44 -5.45 7.78
CA LYS A 132 -15.69 -5.37 7.02
C LYS A 132 -16.79 -4.69 7.82
N GLU A 133 -16.99 -5.05 9.10
CA GLU A 133 -17.93 -4.39 10.01
C GLU A 133 -17.60 -2.92 10.23
N ALA A 134 -16.31 -2.58 10.31
CA ALA A 134 -15.82 -1.21 10.37
C ALA A 134 -15.92 -0.44 9.03
N GLY A 135 -16.52 -1.02 8.00
CA GLY A 135 -16.76 -0.36 6.72
C GLY A 135 -15.57 -0.32 5.77
N TRP A 136 -14.51 -1.09 6.03
CA TRP A 136 -13.34 -1.14 5.16
C TRP A 136 -13.49 -2.15 4.01
N SER A 137 -12.97 -1.81 2.85
CA SER A 137 -12.54 -2.82 1.87
C SER A 137 -11.32 -3.56 2.40
N THR A 138 -11.22 -4.87 2.18
CA THR A 138 -10.13 -5.68 2.76
C THR A 138 -9.21 -6.27 1.71
N PHE A 139 -7.95 -6.43 2.08
CA PHE A 139 -6.97 -7.21 1.38
C PHE A 139 -6.42 -8.26 2.34
N ARG A 140 -6.87 -9.52 2.19
CA ARG A 140 -6.50 -10.60 3.10
C ARG A 140 -5.38 -11.46 2.52
N VAL A 141 -4.32 -11.61 3.31
CA VAL A 141 -3.23 -12.55 3.03
C VAL A 141 -3.57 -13.86 3.71
N ARG A 142 -3.97 -14.87 2.92
CA ARG A 142 -4.36 -16.20 3.42
C ARG A 142 -3.14 -17.09 3.68
N VAL A 143 -3.28 -17.97 4.64
CA VAL A 143 -2.41 -19.14 4.75
C VAL A 143 -2.85 -20.20 3.72
N ASP A 144 -1.90 -20.98 3.21
CA ASP A 144 -2.18 -22.07 2.27
C ASP A 144 -3.25 -23.02 2.83
N GLY A 145 -4.27 -23.28 2.04
CA GLY A 145 -5.40 -24.14 2.42
C GLY A 145 -6.58 -23.43 3.07
N GLU A 146 -6.46 -22.18 3.47
CA GLU A 146 -7.62 -21.41 3.96
C GLU A 146 -8.64 -21.15 2.86
N PRO A 147 -9.94 -21.25 3.18
CA PRO A 147 -10.99 -20.97 2.21
C PRO A 147 -11.08 -19.49 1.84
N ILE A 148 -11.60 -19.22 0.66
CA ILE A 148 -12.06 -17.89 0.26
C ILE A 148 -13.39 -17.66 0.99
N MET A 149 -13.47 -16.55 1.73
CA MET A 149 -14.65 -16.21 2.51
C MET A 149 -15.77 -15.68 1.60
N ASN A 150 -17.01 -15.76 2.08
CA ASN A 150 -18.14 -15.21 1.33
C ASN A 150 -17.97 -13.70 1.12
N GLY A 151 -18.04 -13.28 -0.14
CA GLY A 151 -17.83 -11.90 -0.55
C GLY A 151 -16.38 -11.54 -0.90
N GLU A 152 -15.41 -12.44 -0.67
CA GLU A 152 -14.05 -12.24 -1.15
C GLU A 152 -13.90 -12.59 -2.64
N ILE A 153 -13.02 -11.86 -3.29
CA ILE A 153 -12.59 -12.10 -4.67
C ILE A 153 -11.10 -12.48 -4.62
N GLU A 154 -10.77 -13.65 -5.14
CA GLU A 154 -9.35 -14.01 -5.30
C GLU A 154 -8.66 -13.02 -6.24
N CYS A 155 -7.46 -12.57 -5.85
CA CYS A 155 -6.70 -11.60 -6.64
C CYS A 155 -6.48 -12.11 -8.07
N PRO A 156 -6.94 -11.38 -9.10
CA PRO A 156 -6.82 -11.83 -10.49
C PRO A 156 -5.40 -12.17 -10.92
N ASN A 157 -4.38 -11.54 -10.30
CA ASN A 157 -2.96 -11.84 -10.58
C ASN A 157 -2.54 -13.24 -10.10
N ILE A 158 -3.24 -13.83 -9.12
CA ILE A 158 -2.95 -15.22 -8.70
C ILE A 158 -3.30 -16.19 -9.82
N ARG A 159 -4.50 -16.04 -10.37
CA ARG A 159 -5.00 -16.91 -11.47
C ARG A 159 -4.28 -16.65 -12.79
N ASN A 160 -4.00 -15.39 -13.08
CA ASN A 160 -3.34 -15.01 -14.32
C ASN A 160 -2.26 -13.94 -14.09
N LYS A 161 -1.00 -14.35 -14.14
CA LYS A 161 0.17 -13.48 -13.90
C LYS A 161 0.33 -12.34 -14.91
N SER A 162 -0.39 -12.37 -16.04
CA SER A 162 -0.42 -11.25 -17.00
C SER A 162 -1.25 -10.08 -16.49
N ILE A 163 -2.20 -10.31 -15.59
CA ILE A 163 -3.03 -9.26 -14.96
C ILE A 163 -2.19 -8.54 -13.92
N LYS A 164 -1.79 -7.31 -14.23
CA LYS A 164 -1.01 -6.46 -13.31
C LYS A 164 -1.92 -5.49 -12.55
N CYS A 165 -1.51 -5.08 -11.35
CA CYS A 165 -2.24 -4.08 -10.54
C CYS A 165 -2.51 -2.79 -11.31
N GLU A 166 -1.62 -2.42 -12.22
CA GLU A 166 -1.77 -1.28 -13.14
C GLU A 166 -3.07 -1.35 -13.98
N TRP A 167 -3.52 -2.53 -14.34
CA TRP A 167 -4.75 -2.75 -15.12
C TRP A 167 -5.94 -3.10 -14.25
N CYS A 168 -5.74 -3.93 -13.23
CA CYS A 168 -6.78 -4.49 -12.38
C CYS A 168 -7.47 -3.41 -11.52
N GLN A 169 -6.73 -2.65 -10.72
CA GLN A 169 -7.18 -1.53 -9.89
C GLN A 169 -8.29 -1.88 -8.87
N LEU A 170 -8.45 -3.13 -8.46
CA LEU A 170 -9.46 -3.53 -7.48
C LEU A 170 -9.15 -3.05 -6.06
N CYS A 171 -7.87 -2.84 -5.74
CA CYS A 171 -7.40 -2.55 -4.39
C CYS A 171 -7.26 -1.03 -4.15
N ASN A 172 -8.36 -0.27 -4.31
CA ASN A 172 -8.37 1.19 -4.24
C ASN A 172 -9.26 1.75 -3.11
N GLY A 173 -9.45 0.99 -2.03
CA GLY A 173 -10.35 1.37 -0.94
C GLY A 173 -11.82 1.32 -1.35
N ASN A 174 -12.66 2.08 -0.65
CA ASN A 174 -14.09 2.15 -0.87
C ASN A 174 -14.50 3.19 -1.93
N SER A 175 -13.63 3.51 -2.88
CA SER A 175 -13.84 4.62 -3.81
C SER A 175 -15.17 4.57 -4.58
N ASN A 176 -15.72 3.39 -4.81
CA ASN A 176 -17.03 3.20 -5.45
C ASN A 176 -17.93 2.25 -4.67
N GLN A 177 -17.37 1.21 -4.10
CA GLN A 177 -18.06 0.19 -3.30
C GLN A 177 -17.07 -0.58 -2.45
N GLN A 178 -17.51 -1.11 -1.33
CA GLN A 178 -16.72 -2.02 -0.51
C GLN A 178 -16.35 -3.28 -1.30
N ARG A 179 -15.07 -3.66 -1.26
CA ARG A 179 -14.55 -4.86 -1.94
C ARG A 179 -13.63 -5.62 -1.01
N HIS A 180 -13.62 -6.93 -1.16
CA HIS A 180 -12.79 -7.80 -0.37
C HIS A 180 -11.94 -8.65 -1.30
N ILE A 181 -10.60 -8.45 -1.26
CA ILE A 181 -9.65 -9.17 -2.10
C ILE A 181 -8.84 -10.10 -1.22
N THR A 182 -8.56 -11.30 -1.72
CA THR A 182 -7.72 -12.26 -1.01
C THR A 182 -6.60 -12.79 -1.91
N VAL A 183 -5.44 -13.09 -1.32
CA VAL A 183 -4.24 -13.64 -1.96
C VAL A 183 -3.72 -14.83 -1.20
#